data_c8c3a9f8a6308b065c7365f698e3793f
#
_entry.id   c8c3a9f8a6308b065c7365f698e3793f
#
_cell.length_a   1.000
_cell.length_b   1.000
_cell.length_c   1.000
_cell.angle_alpha   90.00
_cell.angle_beta   90.00
_cell.angle_gamma   90.00
#
_symmetry.space_group_name_H-M   'P 1'
#
loop_
_entity.id
_entity.type
_entity.pdbx_description
1 polymer ?
#
loop_
_entity_poly.entity_id
_entity_poly.type
_entity_poly.pdbx_seq_one_letter_code
_entity_poly.pdbx_strand_id
1 'polypeptide(L)'
;MIPADCFYECTNLKQFDFSGIEKIGKHAFEGSGLQEVNLPENINVVLVGAFEKCGELQSVTWSHKCELIPSNCFEGCLKLTKFNFANAKRIGQSAFRNSGLQEVRLAKNIKNVYDSAFYECRKLQFVEWNCQRDVIPDTCFARCSSLKEFDLSNVRKIGERAFIYSGLTSVTLSTGTAVSQGCFACCNDLEKIKWLSDESIEKNIFAECKNIKEILISDKVMNIAVGAFAASPNAEISFV
;
A
#
# COMPACT_ATOMS: atom_id res chain seq x y z
N MET A 1 1.85 -5.88 -30.57
CA MET A 1 2.57 -6.27 -29.33
C MET A 1 3.83 -5.43 -29.20
N ILE A 2 4.13 -4.89 -28.02
CA ILE A 2 5.41 -4.24 -27.69
C ILE A 2 6.29 -5.29 -27.01
N PRO A 3 7.51 -5.56 -27.51
CA PRO A 3 8.44 -6.52 -26.90
C PRO A 3 8.89 -6.11 -25.49
N ALA A 4 9.53 -7.04 -24.78
CA ALA A 4 10.20 -6.72 -23.52
C ALA A 4 11.33 -5.71 -23.77
N ASP A 5 11.56 -4.82 -22.80
CA ASP A 5 12.63 -3.83 -22.76
C ASP A 5 12.71 -2.89 -23.99
N CYS A 6 11.65 -2.85 -24.83
CA CYS A 6 11.67 -2.17 -26.13
C CYS A 6 11.99 -0.68 -26.04
N PHE A 7 11.51 0.01 -25.01
CA PHE A 7 11.72 1.43 -24.74
C PHE A 7 12.36 1.66 -23.36
N TYR A 8 13.15 0.67 -22.91
CA TYR A 8 13.88 0.75 -21.65
C TYR A 8 14.78 2.00 -21.64
N GLU A 9 14.66 2.80 -20.57
CA GLU A 9 15.41 4.07 -20.38
C GLU A 9 15.30 5.10 -21.53
N CYS A 10 14.26 5.01 -22.35
CA CYS A 10 13.97 6.03 -23.36
C CYS A 10 13.47 7.33 -22.72
N THR A 11 14.33 8.05 -22.01
CA THR A 11 13.97 9.23 -21.18
C THR A 11 13.38 10.40 -21.99
N ASN A 12 13.66 10.46 -23.29
CA ASN A 12 13.13 11.48 -24.21
C ASN A 12 11.77 11.10 -24.80
N LEU A 13 11.28 9.87 -24.60
CA LEU A 13 9.96 9.41 -25.04
C LEU A 13 8.89 9.97 -24.14
N LYS A 14 8.25 11.07 -24.53
CA LYS A 14 7.23 11.77 -23.70
C LYS A 14 5.81 11.26 -23.91
N GLN A 15 5.53 10.75 -25.11
CA GLN A 15 4.21 10.25 -25.52
C GLN A 15 4.40 9.01 -26.37
N PHE A 16 3.40 8.10 -26.33
CA PHE A 16 3.37 6.91 -27.16
C PHE A 16 1.91 6.60 -27.54
N ASP A 17 1.68 6.31 -28.83
CA ASP A 17 0.38 5.85 -29.30
C ASP A 17 0.21 4.35 -29.09
N PHE A 18 -0.68 3.97 -28.17
CA PHE A 18 -1.01 2.58 -27.86
C PHE A 18 -2.11 2.00 -28.77
N SER A 19 -2.61 2.74 -29.78
CA SER A 19 -3.61 2.24 -30.72
C SER A 19 -3.09 1.00 -31.46
N GLY A 20 -3.93 -0.01 -31.65
CA GLY A 20 -3.52 -1.26 -32.30
C GLY A 20 -2.60 -2.18 -31.50
N ILE A 21 -2.23 -1.80 -30.26
CA ILE A 21 -1.40 -2.63 -29.39
C ILE A 21 -2.32 -3.50 -28.50
N GLU A 22 -2.09 -4.82 -28.48
CA GLU A 22 -2.83 -5.76 -27.66
C GLU A 22 -2.06 -6.20 -26.41
N LYS A 23 -0.72 -6.14 -26.46
CA LYS A 23 0.16 -6.61 -25.38
C LYS A 23 1.37 -5.71 -25.20
N ILE A 24 1.69 -5.39 -23.93
CA ILE A 24 2.88 -4.67 -23.51
C ILE A 24 3.81 -5.63 -22.78
N GLY A 25 5.04 -5.73 -23.23
CA GLY A 25 6.08 -6.64 -22.75
C GLY A 25 6.60 -6.24 -21.37
N LYS A 26 7.39 -7.16 -20.79
CA LYS A 26 8.07 -6.95 -19.51
C LYS A 26 9.04 -5.78 -19.64
N HIS A 27 9.02 -4.85 -18.65
CA HIS A 27 9.87 -3.65 -18.60
C HIS A 27 9.87 -2.79 -19.89
N ALA A 28 8.83 -2.91 -20.72
CA ALA A 28 8.81 -2.32 -22.07
C ALA A 28 9.05 -0.81 -22.11
N PHE A 29 8.65 -0.08 -21.07
CA PHE A 29 8.83 1.37 -20.91
C PHE A 29 9.52 1.73 -19.59
N GLU A 30 10.22 0.79 -18.93
CA GLU A 30 10.91 1.10 -17.68
C GLU A 30 11.87 2.27 -17.87
N GLY A 31 11.80 3.25 -16.95
CA GLY A 31 12.66 4.44 -16.97
C GLY A 31 12.39 5.39 -18.13
N SER A 32 11.34 5.17 -18.94
CA SER A 32 11.01 6.08 -20.03
C SER A 32 10.50 7.43 -19.51
N GLY A 33 10.55 8.44 -20.38
CA GLY A 33 10.07 9.80 -20.07
C GLY A 33 8.58 10.02 -20.25
N LEU A 34 7.76 8.94 -20.37
CA LEU A 34 6.32 9.05 -20.59
C LEU A 34 5.65 9.92 -19.52
N GLN A 35 4.82 10.87 -19.98
CA GLN A 35 4.05 11.75 -19.09
C GLN A 35 2.63 11.27 -18.89
N GLU A 36 2.09 10.56 -19.87
CA GLU A 36 0.77 9.93 -19.77
C GLU A 36 0.75 8.57 -20.47
N VAL A 37 -0.09 7.69 -19.97
CA VAL A 37 -0.35 6.35 -20.51
C VAL A 37 -1.86 6.17 -20.67
N ASN A 38 -2.32 6.10 -21.92
CA ASN A 38 -3.72 5.87 -22.26
C ASN A 38 -3.85 4.49 -22.91
N LEU A 39 -4.21 3.48 -22.11
CA LEU A 39 -4.37 2.12 -22.58
C LEU A 39 -5.76 1.92 -23.18
N PRO A 40 -5.88 1.74 -24.51
CA PRO A 40 -7.17 1.54 -25.16
C PRO A 40 -7.74 0.13 -24.87
N GLU A 41 -8.99 -0.09 -25.26
CA GLU A 41 -9.73 -1.32 -24.98
C GLU A 41 -9.14 -2.58 -25.62
N ASN A 42 -8.35 -2.44 -26.67
CA ASN A 42 -7.69 -3.57 -27.33
C ASN A 42 -6.51 -4.12 -26.52
N ILE A 43 -5.93 -3.36 -25.57
CA ILE A 43 -4.90 -3.90 -24.69
C ILE A 43 -5.52 -4.83 -23.65
N ASN A 44 -5.08 -6.09 -23.67
CA ASN A 44 -5.55 -7.15 -22.79
C ASN A 44 -4.47 -7.70 -21.86
N VAL A 45 -3.19 -7.44 -22.16
CA VAL A 45 -2.04 -7.91 -21.38
C VAL A 45 -1.00 -6.81 -21.20
N VAL A 46 -0.72 -6.50 -19.93
CA VAL A 46 0.45 -5.72 -19.53
C VAL A 46 1.29 -6.62 -18.63
N LEU A 47 2.60 -6.65 -18.84
CA LEU A 47 3.52 -7.52 -18.09
C LEU A 47 4.27 -6.74 -17.00
N VAL A 48 4.99 -7.50 -16.16
CA VAL A 48 5.75 -7.02 -15.00
C VAL A 48 6.64 -5.83 -15.37
N GLY A 49 6.64 -4.80 -14.52
CA GLY A 49 7.54 -3.64 -14.65
C GLY A 49 7.30 -2.77 -15.90
N ALA A 50 6.18 -2.96 -16.62
CA ALA A 50 5.98 -2.32 -17.93
C ALA A 50 6.19 -0.80 -17.96
N PHE A 51 5.89 -0.11 -16.84
CA PHE A 51 6.07 1.34 -16.67
C PHE A 51 6.87 1.65 -15.39
N GLU A 52 7.70 0.72 -14.94
CA GLU A 52 8.56 0.90 -13.77
C GLU A 52 9.48 2.11 -13.98
N LYS A 53 9.71 2.91 -12.93
CA LYS A 53 10.56 4.10 -12.93
C LYS A 53 10.22 5.17 -13.98
N CYS A 54 9.00 5.17 -14.53
CA CYS A 54 8.52 6.28 -15.35
C CYS A 54 8.29 7.51 -14.44
N GLY A 55 9.38 8.17 -14.01
CA GLY A 55 9.33 9.24 -13.01
C GLY A 55 8.55 10.48 -13.44
N GLU A 56 8.38 10.70 -14.75
CA GLU A 56 7.63 11.79 -15.34
C GLU A 56 6.15 11.50 -15.52
N LEU A 57 5.70 10.24 -15.30
CA LEU A 57 4.32 9.80 -15.51
C LEU A 57 3.36 10.45 -14.53
N GLN A 58 2.39 11.19 -15.05
CA GLN A 58 1.40 11.97 -14.28
C GLN A 58 0.02 11.36 -14.28
N SER A 59 -0.37 10.71 -15.39
CA SER A 59 -1.72 10.15 -15.55
C SER A 59 -1.70 8.80 -16.27
N VAL A 60 -2.63 7.92 -15.84
CA VAL A 60 -2.83 6.61 -16.45
C VAL A 60 -4.32 6.35 -16.63
N THR A 61 -4.73 6.07 -17.86
CA THR A 61 -6.02 5.45 -18.17
C THR A 61 -5.80 3.95 -18.33
N TRP A 62 -6.26 3.17 -17.33
CA TRP A 62 -6.07 1.71 -17.32
C TRP A 62 -7.18 1.00 -18.09
N SER A 63 -6.81 0.12 -19.03
CA SER A 63 -7.78 -0.64 -19.82
C SER A 63 -8.66 -1.53 -18.95
N HIS A 64 -9.97 -1.54 -19.22
CA HIS A 64 -10.92 -2.40 -18.49
C HIS A 64 -10.72 -3.90 -18.76
N LYS A 65 -9.99 -4.29 -19.80
CA LYS A 65 -9.60 -5.68 -20.06
C LYS A 65 -8.41 -6.15 -19.24
N CYS A 66 -7.65 -5.20 -18.65
CA CYS A 66 -6.49 -5.51 -17.80
C CYS A 66 -6.93 -5.63 -16.33
N GLU A 67 -7.49 -6.77 -15.94
CA GLU A 67 -7.93 -7.01 -14.54
C GLU A 67 -6.80 -7.07 -13.52
N LEU A 68 -5.57 -7.28 -13.97
CA LEU A 68 -4.37 -7.28 -13.12
C LEU A 68 -3.52 -6.06 -13.42
N ILE A 69 -3.20 -5.28 -12.37
CA ILE A 69 -2.07 -4.37 -12.39
C ILE A 69 -0.84 -5.20 -12.02
N PRO A 70 0.12 -5.41 -12.93
CA PRO A 70 1.23 -6.33 -12.71
C PRO A 70 2.17 -5.89 -11.58
N SER A 71 2.99 -6.82 -11.11
CA SER A 71 4.05 -6.50 -10.15
C SER A 71 4.99 -5.44 -10.72
N ASN A 72 5.42 -4.50 -9.87
CA ASN A 72 6.33 -3.40 -10.18
C ASN A 72 5.85 -2.45 -11.30
N CYS A 73 4.60 -2.58 -11.77
CA CYS A 73 4.13 -1.90 -13.00
C CYS A 73 4.32 -0.37 -12.96
N PHE A 74 4.09 0.25 -11.81
CA PHE A 74 4.23 1.69 -11.58
C PHE A 74 5.18 1.98 -10.41
N GLU A 75 6.09 1.06 -10.10
CA GLU A 75 7.13 1.29 -9.10
C GLU A 75 7.99 2.49 -9.52
N GLY A 76 8.22 3.43 -8.60
CA GLY A 76 9.05 4.60 -8.86
C GLY A 76 8.40 5.67 -9.75
N CYS A 77 7.11 5.60 -10.06
CA CYS A 77 6.38 6.63 -10.79
C CYS A 77 6.09 7.85 -9.88
N LEU A 78 7.10 8.69 -9.64
CA LEU A 78 7.11 9.73 -8.59
C LEU A 78 6.10 10.86 -8.81
N LYS A 79 5.68 11.11 -10.07
CA LYS A 79 4.68 12.14 -10.44
C LYS A 79 3.27 11.59 -10.59
N LEU A 80 3.06 10.28 -10.50
CA LEU A 80 1.73 9.66 -10.54
C LEU A 80 1.02 9.87 -9.19
N THR A 81 0.19 10.91 -9.11
CA THR A 81 -0.47 11.31 -7.86
C THR A 81 -1.83 10.65 -7.64
N LYS A 82 -2.45 10.16 -8.71
CA LYS A 82 -3.77 9.50 -8.69
C LYS A 82 -3.81 8.33 -9.67
N PHE A 83 -4.57 7.30 -9.32
CA PHE A 83 -4.84 6.15 -10.19
C PHE A 83 -6.28 5.69 -10.01
N ASN A 84 -6.98 5.39 -11.11
CA ASN A 84 -8.33 4.85 -11.07
C ASN A 84 -8.29 3.32 -11.06
N PHE A 85 -8.63 2.71 -9.90
CA PHE A 85 -8.63 1.26 -9.68
C PHE A 85 -9.92 0.56 -10.15
N ALA A 86 -10.90 1.27 -10.71
CA ALA A 86 -12.23 0.70 -11.02
C ALA A 86 -12.17 -0.52 -11.96
N ASN A 87 -11.22 -0.55 -12.87
CA ASN A 87 -11.06 -1.65 -13.84
C ASN A 87 -10.18 -2.80 -13.32
N ALA A 88 -9.44 -2.60 -12.23
CA ALA A 88 -8.57 -3.62 -11.67
C ALA A 88 -9.36 -4.59 -10.77
N LYS A 89 -8.97 -5.85 -10.75
CA LYS A 89 -9.40 -6.86 -9.78
C LYS A 89 -8.25 -7.36 -8.91
N ARG A 90 -7.01 -7.17 -9.35
CA ARG A 90 -5.81 -7.59 -8.62
C ARG A 90 -4.72 -6.53 -8.77
N ILE A 91 -4.01 -6.26 -7.66
CA ILE A 91 -2.88 -5.33 -7.62
C ILE A 91 -1.65 -6.15 -7.24
N GLY A 92 -0.69 -6.24 -8.15
CA GLY A 92 0.52 -7.05 -8.01
C GLY A 92 1.48 -6.56 -6.94
N GLN A 93 2.44 -7.41 -6.61
CA GLN A 93 3.50 -7.10 -5.65
C GLN A 93 4.26 -5.85 -6.08
N SER A 94 4.48 -4.92 -5.15
CA SER A 94 5.20 -3.66 -5.40
C SER A 94 4.64 -2.81 -6.55
N ALA A 95 3.37 -3.03 -6.97
CA ALA A 95 2.83 -2.42 -8.19
C ALA A 95 2.91 -0.89 -8.21
N PHE A 96 2.81 -0.24 -7.04
CA PHE A 96 2.93 1.21 -6.85
C PHE A 96 4.01 1.59 -5.83
N ARG A 97 4.96 0.68 -5.58
CA ARG A 97 6.06 0.96 -4.65
C ARG A 97 6.75 2.27 -5.02
N ASN A 98 6.99 3.14 -4.00
CA ASN A 98 7.66 4.44 -4.19
C ASN A 98 7.02 5.29 -5.30
N SER A 99 5.71 5.21 -5.47
CA SER A 99 4.96 6.09 -6.39
C SER A 99 4.57 7.40 -5.71
N GLY A 100 4.14 8.37 -6.53
CA GLY A 100 3.68 9.69 -6.06
C GLY A 100 2.25 9.72 -5.54
N LEU A 101 1.56 8.56 -5.41
CA LEU A 101 0.14 8.50 -5.05
C LEU A 101 -0.15 9.27 -3.74
N GLN A 102 -1.19 10.10 -3.78
CA GLN A 102 -1.69 10.85 -2.63
C GLN A 102 -2.96 10.23 -2.03
N GLU A 103 -3.73 9.51 -2.85
CA GLU A 103 -4.91 8.78 -2.43
C GLU A 103 -5.00 7.41 -3.10
N VAL A 104 -5.55 6.43 -2.38
CA VAL A 104 -5.85 5.08 -2.85
C VAL A 104 -7.29 4.75 -2.46
N ARG A 105 -8.15 4.47 -3.44
CA ARG A 105 -9.55 4.09 -3.21
C ARG A 105 -9.80 2.73 -3.82
N LEU A 106 -9.86 1.70 -2.98
CA LEU A 106 -10.08 0.31 -3.37
C LEU A 106 -11.51 -0.10 -3.01
N ALA A 107 -12.27 -0.52 -4.01
CA ALA A 107 -13.64 -0.99 -3.84
C ALA A 107 -13.72 -2.53 -3.83
N LYS A 108 -14.90 -3.08 -3.59
CA LYS A 108 -15.17 -4.53 -3.49
C LYS A 108 -14.84 -5.34 -4.77
N ASN A 109 -14.64 -4.68 -5.92
CA ASN A 109 -14.17 -5.34 -7.13
C ASN A 109 -12.71 -5.83 -7.01
N ILE A 110 -11.91 -5.23 -6.11
CA ILE A 110 -10.53 -5.67 -5.85
C ILE A 110 -10.56 -6.97 -5.05
N LYS A 111 -10.16 -8.07 -5.70
CA LYS A 111 -10.12 -9.41 -5.10
C LYS A 111 -8.86 -9.65 -4.28
N ASN A 112 -7.71 -9.16 -4.79
CA ASN A 112 -6.42 -9.34 -4.11
C ASN A 112 -5.54 -8.12 -4.29
N VAL A 113 -4.90 -7.72 -3.20
CA VAL A 113 -3.72 -6.86 -3.17
C VAL A 113 -2.57 -7.73 -2.70
N TYR A 114 -1.39 -7.60 -3.31
CA TYR A 114 -0.21 -8.37 -2.96
C TYR A 114 0.79 -7.52 -2.16
N ASP A 115 1.80 -8.18 -1.60
CA ASP A 115 2.76 -7.60 -0.68
C ASP A 115 3.44 -6.35 -1.25
N SER A 116 3.75 -5.40 -0.38
CA SER A 116 4.44 -4.15 -0.74
C SER A 116 3.74 -3.30 -1.82
N ALA A 117 2.47 -3.57 -2.17
CA ALA A 117 1.81 -2.92 -3.29
C ALA A 117 1.90 -1.38 -3.26
N PHE A 118 1.89 -0.78 -2.07
CA PHE A 118 2.01 0.67 -1.83
C PHE A 118 3.19 1.00 -0.91
N TYR A 119 4.20 0.12 -0.83
CA TYR A 119 5.39 0.34 -0.03
C TYR A 119 6.07 1.66 -0.43
N GLU A 120 6.45 2.47 0.57
CA GLU A 120 7.18 3.73 0.35
C GLU A 120 6.39 4.81 -0.43
N CYS A 121 5.06 4.71 -0.54
CA CYS A 121 4.22 5.79 -1.06
C CYS A 121 4.20 6.96 -0.06
N ARG A 122 5.31 7.72 -0.01
CA ARG A 122 5.56 8.73 1.03
C ARG A 122 4.60 9.92 0.97
N LYS A 123 3.91 10.14 -0.15
CA LYS A 123 2.91 11.20 -0.33
C LYS A 123 1.48 10.73 -0.07
N LEU A 124 1.28 9.44 0.21
CA LEU A 124 -0.05 8.86 0.44
C LEU A 124 -0.64 9.39 1.75
N GLN A 125 -1.78 10.07 1.64
CA GLN A 125 -2.47 10.70 2.76
C GLN A 125 -3.79 10.01 3.10
N PHE A 126 -4.45 9.40 2.10
CA PHE A 126 -5.76 8.82 2.25
C PHE A 126 -5.84 7.43 1.62
N VAL A 127 -6.42 6.48 2.36
CA VAL A 127 -6.72 5.13 1.87
C VAL A 127 -8.15 4.75 2.22
N GLU A 128 -8.93 4.40 1.21
CA GLU A 128 -10.22 3.73 1.35
C GLU A 128 -10.03 2.25 1.01
N TRP A 129 -10.07 1.38 2.04
CA TRP A 129 -9.79 -0.05 1.93
C TRP A 129 -11.08 -0.86 1.99
N ASN A 130 -11.75 -1.04 0.85
CA ASN A 130 -12.99 -1.82 0.72
C ASN A 130 -12.80 -3.06 -0.15
N CYS A 131 -11.62 -3.68 -0.10
CA CYS A 131 -11.32 -4.88 -0.88
C CYS A 131 -12.22 -6.06 -0.50
N GLN A 132 -12.39 -7.02 -1.42
CA GLN A 132 -13.18 -8.24 -1.16
C GLN A 132 -12.58 -9.09 -0.03
N ARG A 133 -11.25 -9.08 0.11
CA ARG A 133 -10.55 -9.71 1.25
C ARG A 133 -10.19 -8.63 2.26
N ASP A 134 -10.64 -8.82 3.48
CA ASP A 134 -10.39 -7.91 4.61
C ASP A 134 -8.97 -8.11 5.20
N VAL A 135 -7.98 -8.20 4.32
CA VAL A 135 -6.57 -8.47 4.66
C VAL A 135 -5.67 -7.40 4.09
N ILE A 136 -4.86 -6.77 4.95
CA ILE A 136 -3.76 -5.90 4.53
C ILE A 136 -2.51 -6.77 4.38
N PRO A 137 -1.89 -6.85 3.18
CA PRO A 137 -0.72 -7.69 2.93
C PRO A 137 0.53 -7.23 3.68
N ASP A 138 1.56 -8.08 3.66
CA ASP A 138 2.85 -7.77 4.26
C ASP A 138 3.46 -6.52 3.63
N THR A 139 4.01 -5.64 4.47
CA THR A 139 4.69 -4.40 4.09
C THR A 139 3.89 -3.45 3.17
N CYS A 140 2.56 -3.66 3.03
CA CYS A 140 1.73 -2.98 2.03
C CYS A 140 1.81 -1.45 2.10
N PHE A 141 1.76 -0.87 3.30
CA PHE A 141 1.83 0.57 3.57
C PHE A 141 3.07 0.96 4.38
N ALA A 142 4.09 0.09 4.37
CA ALA A 142 5.34 0.39 5.04
C ALA A 142 5.96 1.66 4.46
N ARG A 143 6.49 2.54 5.32
CA ARG A 143 7.10 3.83 4.98
C ARG A 143 6.17 4.85 4.29
N CYS A 144 4.85 4.70 4.41
CA CYS A 144 3.87 5.71 4.00
C CYS A 144 3.82 6.84 5.04
N SER A 145 4.84 7.69 5.08
CA SER A 145 5.05 8.67 6.15
C SER A 145 4.01 9.80 6.22
N SER A 146 3.27 10.05 5.13
CA SER A 146 2.18 11.03 5.11
C SER A 146 0.81 10.44 5.49
N LEU A 147 0.71 9.10 5.65
CA LEU A 147 -0.54 8.42 6.01
C LEU A 147 -0.78 8.54 7.52
N LYS A 148 -1.67 9.48 7.91
CA LYS A 148 -1.95 9.80 9.32
C LYS A 148 -3.06 8.96 9.93
N GLU A 149 -3.99 8.51 9.11
CA GLU A 149 -5.17 7.75 9.52
C GLU A 149 -5.42 6.59 8.56
N PHE A 150 -5.93 5.50 9.10
CA PHE A 150 -6.37 4.34 8.33
C PHE A 150 -7.54 3.67 9.04
N ASP A 151 -8.66 3.48 8.33
CA ASP A 151 -9.81 2.77 8.87
C ASP A 151 -9.57 1.25 8.84
N LEU A 152 -9.36 0.67 10.02
CA LEU A 152 -9.17 -0.77 10.25
C LEU A 152 -10.45 -1.51 10.64
N SER A 153 -11.61 -0.84 10.67
CA SER A 153 -12.86 -1.40 11.20
C SER A 153 -13.32 -2.67 10.48
N ASN A 154 -13.03 -2.79 9.18
CA ASN A 154 -13.37 -3.94 8.36
C ASN A 154 -12.17 -4.87 8.08
N VAL A 155 -11.04 -4.67 8.75
CA VAL A 155 -9.84 -5.46 8.53
C VAL A 155 -9.78 -6.64 9.48
N ARG A 156 -9.66 -7.86 8.95
CA ARG A 156 -9.55 -9.10 9.73
C ARG A 156 -8.11 -9.56 9.95
N LYS A 157 -7.20 -9.14 9.08
CA LYS A 157 -5.79 -9.50 9.22
C LYS A 157 -4.89 -8.37 8.74
N ILE A 158 -3.88 -8.06 9.55
CA ILE A 158 -2.80 -7.12 9.20
C ILE A 158 -1.51 -7.93 9.06
N GLY A 159 -0.90 -7.86 7.90
CA GLY A 159 0.32 -8.59 7.55
C GLY A 159 1.57 -8.09 8.27
N GLU A 160 2.65 -8.84 8.12
CA GLU A 160 3.93 -8.51 8.75
C GLU A 160 4.43 -7.15 8.26
N ARG A 161 4.79 -6.28 9.23
CA ARG A 161 5.33 -4.93 8.95
C ARG A 161 4.46 -4.08 8.02
N ALA A 162 3.14 -4.33 7.97
CA ALA A 162 2.24 -3.68 7.01
C ALA A 162 2.28 -2.15 7.06
N PHE A 163 2.46 -1.56 8.25
CA PHE A 163 2.55 -0.11 8.48
C PHE A 163 3.87 0.33 9.12
N ILE A 164 4.91 -0.51 9.08
CA ILE A 164 6.21 -0.13 9.67
C ILE A 164 6.71 1.21 9.10
N TYR A 165 7.17 2.14 9.95
CA TYR A 165 7.58 3.49 9.56
C TYR A 165 6.48 4.32 8.89
N SER A 166 5.21 4.00 9.06
CA SER A 166 4.11 4.85 8.58
C SER A 166 3.92 6.08 9.47
N GLY A 167 3.19 7.06 8.95
CA GLY A 167 2.89 8.29 9.67
C GLY A 167 1.65 8.21 10.56
N LEU A 168 1.10 7.02 10.84
CA LEU A 168 -0.12 6.85 11.63
C LEU A 168 -0.02 7.54 12.99
N THR A 169 -1.06 8.32 13.35
CA THR A 169 -1.17 9.02 14.63
C THR A 169 -2.02 8.25 15.64
N SER A 170 -2.91 7.40 15.15
CA SER A 170 -3.75 6.53 15.98
C SER A 170 -4.01 5.19 15.31
N VAL A 171 -4.24 4.16 16.13
CA VAL A 171 -4.62 2.82 15.70
C VAL A 171 -5.80 2.35 16.53
N THR A 172 -6.87 1.90 15.87
CA THR A 172 -8.01 1.25 16.53
C THR A 172 -8.20 -0.13 15.92
N LEU A 173 -8.05 -1.18 16.72
CA LEU A 173 -8.23 -2.58 16.32
C LEU A 173 -9.52 -3.12 16.91
N SER A 174 -10.35 -3.72 16.07
CA SER A 174 -11.61 -4.35 16.46
C SER A 174 -11.41 -5.80 16.86
N THR A 175 -12.39 -6.38 17.55
CA THR A 175 -12.42 -7.80 17.90
C THR A 175 -12.26 -8.67 16.65
N GLY A 176 -11.41 -9.70 16.74
CA GLY A 176 -11.15 -10.65 15.67
C GLY A 176 -10.19 -10.15 14.58
N THR A 177 -9.50 -9.00 14.79
CA THR A 177 -8.42 -8.56 13.90
C THR A 177 -7.12 -9.25 14.28
N ALA A 178 -6.66 -10.19 13.46
CA ALA A 178 -5.35 -10.82 13.62
C ALA A 178 -4.24 -9.86 13.21
N VAL A 179 -3.21 -9.74 14.05
CA VAL A 179 -2.13 -8.76 13.90
C VAL A 179 -0.78 -9.49 13.82
N SER A 180 -0.06 -9.28 12.71
CA SER A 180 1.24 -9.94 12.51
C SER A 180 2.39 -9.11 13.09
N GLN A 181 3.57 -9.75 13.18
CA GLN A 181 4.78 -9.19 13.76
C GLN A 181 5.15 -7.83 13.17
N GLY A 182 5.48 -6.87 14.03
CA GLY A 182 6.04 -5.58 13.63
C GLY A 182 5.13 -4.70 12.78
N CYS A 183 3.83 -5.01 12.69
CA CYS A 183 2.95 -4.34 11.74
C CYS A 183 2.86 -2.82 11.96
N PHE A 184 3.03 -2.31 13.16
CA PHE A 184 3.08 -0.88 13.50
C PHE A 184 4.44 -0.44 14.05
N ALA A 185 5.49 -1.23 13.90
CA ALA A 185 6.81 -0.88 14.44
C ALA A 185 7.33 0.44 13.82
N CYS A 186 8.08 1.21 14.61
CA CYS A 186 8.68 2.48 14.20
C CYS A 186 7.69 3.54 13.69
N CYS A 187 6.41 3.46 14.06
CA CYS A 187 5.44 4.51 13.80
C CYS A 187 5.67 5.66 14.78
N ASN A 188 6.59 6.56 14.43
CA ASN A 188 7.04 7.61 15.35
C ASN A 188 6.00 8.69 15.64
N ASP A 189 4.96 8.82 14.81
CA ASP A 189 3.87 9.77 15.02
C ASP A 189 2.69 9.16 15.78
N LEU A 190 2.77 7.86 16.15
CA LEU A 190 1.70 7.15 16.83
C LEU A 190 1.59 7.62 18.29
N GLU A 191 0.44 8.21 18.60
CA GLU A 191 0.13 8.75 19.93
C GLU A 191 -0.94 7.96 20.68
N LYS A 192 -1.88 7.35 19.96
CA LYS A 192 -3.05 6.70 20.56
C LYS A 192 -3.28 5.29 20.02
N ILE A 193 -3.49 4.35 20.93
CA ILE A 193 -3.83 2.97 20.61
C ILE A 193 -5.14 2.60 21.30
N LYS A 194 -6.10 2.07 20.52
CA LYS A 194 -7.30 1.39 21.02
C LYS A 194 -7.23 -0.06 20.57
N TRP A 195 -6.77 -0.93 21.46
CA TRP A 195 -6.70 -2.37 21.22
C TRP A 195 -7.97 -3.03 21.75
N LEU A 196 -9.02 -3.08 20.92
CA LEU A 196 -10.30 -3.72 21.27
C LEU A 196 -10.37 -5.18 20.79
N SER A 197 -9.29 -5.68 20.21
CA SER A 197 -9.13 -7.09 19.85
C SER A 197 -8.88 -7.94 21.08
N ASP A 198 -9.31 -9.20 21.04
CA ASP A 198 -9.01 -10.25 22.01
C ASP A 198 -7.65 -10.91 21.77
N GLU A 199 -7.01 -10.61 20.64
CA GLU A 199 -5.67 -11.11 20.30
C GLU A 199 -4.59 -10.57 21.25
N SER A 200 -3.52 -11.35 21.43
CA SER A 200 -2.36 -10.97 22.24
C SER A 200 -1.60 -9.78 21.66
N ILE A 201 -1.07 -8.92 22.52
CA ILE A 201 -0.18 -7.83 22.12
C ILE A 201 1.26 -8.31 22.23
N GLU A 202 1.85 -8.66 21.09
CA GLU A 202 3.22 -9.15 21.02
C GLU A 202 4.24 -7.99 21.09
N LYS A 203 5.42 -8.26 21.64
CA LYS A 203 6.48 -7.26 21.89
C LYS A 203 6.83 -6.41 20.67
N ASN A 204 6.84 -7.00 19.49
CA ASN A 204 7.34 -6.34 18.27
C ASN A 204 6.26 -5.56 17.52
N ILE A 205 4.98 -5.64 17.92
CA ILE A 205 3.90 -4.97 17.18
C ILE A 205 4.10 -3.46 17.16
N PHE A 206 4.46 -2.86 18.32
CA PHE A 206 4.70 -1.43 18.50
C PHE A 206 6.18 -1.12 18.83
N ALA A 207 7.12 -1.98 18.40
CA ALA A 207 8.54 -1.75 18.65
C ALA A 207 8.96 -0.36 18.13
N GLU A 208 9.76 0.37 18.91
CA GLU A 208 10.28 1.71 18.58
C GLU A 208 9.21 2.81 18.34
N CYS A 209 7.96 2.61 18.75
CA CYS A 209 6.94 3.68 18.77
C CYS A 209 7.15 4.55 20.01
N LYS A 210 7.90 5.65 19.88
CA LYS A 210 8.41 6.42 21.04
C LYS A 210 7.44 7.48 21.57
N ASN A 211 6.36 7.78 20.85
CA ASN A 211 5.49 8.91 21.16
C ASN A 211 4.06 8.49 21.57
N ILE A 212 3.86 7.20 21.92
CA ILE A 212 2.56 6.73 22.40
C ILE A 212 2.28 7.41 23.75
N LYS A 213 1.10 8.01 23.87
CA LYS A 213 0.61 8.74 25.05
C LYS A 213 -0.53 8.00 25.74
N GLU A 214 -1.46 7.42 24.96
CA GLU A 214 -2.67 6.81 25.43
C GLU A 214 -2.82 5.39 24.86
N ILE A 215 -3.08 4.41 25.74
CA ILE A 215 -3.30 3.02 25.35
C ILE A 215 -4.57 2.54 26.05
N LEU A 216 -5.60 2.25 25.27
CA LEU A 216 -6.84 1.65 25.75
C LEU A 216 -6.86 0.18 25.30
N ILE A 217 -6.96 -0.75 26.25
CA ILE A 217 -6.87 -2.20 26.00
C ILE A 217 -8.16 -2.86 26.44
N SER A 218 -8.71 -3.75 25.62
CA SER A 218 -9.84 -4.60 26.01
C SER A 218 -9.47 -5.50 27.19
N ASP A 219 -10.37 -5.65 28.14
CA ASP A 219 -10.24 -6.60 29.25
C ASP A 219 -10.21 -8.07 28.81
N LYS A 220 -10.57 -8.32 27.54
CA LYS A 220 -10.57 -9.66 26.92
C LYS A 220 -9.26 -10.04 26.26
N VAL A 221 -8.26 -9.13 26.24
CA VAL A 221 -6.96 -9.44 25.64
C VAL A 221 -6.31 -10.63 26.34
N MET A 222 -5.87 -11.63 25.57
CA MET A 222 -5.34 -12.87 26.13
C MET A 222 -3.99 -12.67 26.82
N ASN A 223 -3.12 -11.85 26.26
CA ASN A 223 -1.79 -11.62 26.81
C ASN A 223 -1.19 -10.30 26.31
N ILE A 224 -0.39 -9.67 27.15
CA ILE A 224 0.43 -8.50 26.79
C ILE A 224 1.89 -8.89 27.04
N ALA A 225 2.68 -8.98 26.00
CA ALA A 225 4.08 -9.36 26.10
C ALA A 225 4.88 -8.38 26.95
N VAL A 226 5.81 -8.88 27.73
CA VAL A 226 6.74 -8.04 28.51
C VAL A 226 7.48 -7.08 27.58
N GLY A 227 7.37 -5.78 27.86
CA GLY A 227 8.01 -4.73 27.06
C GLY A 227 7.28 -4.40 25.76
N ALA A 228 6.02 -4.81 25.58
CA ALA A 228 5.23 -4.47 24.38
C ALA A 228 5.21 -2.96 24.08
N PHE A 229 5.22 -2.13 25.14
CA PHE A 229 5.21 -0.66 25.05
C PHE A 229 6.47 -0.02 25.65
N ALA A 230 7.58 -0.77 25.76
CA ALA A 230 8.82 -0.29 26.42
C ALA A 230 9.41 0.97 25.77
N ALA A 231 9.13 1.21 24.49
CA ALA A 231 9.58 2.42 23.77
C ALA A 231 8.82 3.69 24.19
N SER A 232 7.66 3.55 24.88
CA SER A 232 6.84 4.68 25.37
C SER A 232 6.54 4.51 26.88
N PRO A 233 7.53 4.70 27.75
CA PRO A 233 7.42 4.39 29.17
C PRO A 233 6.43 5.29 29.93
N ASN A 234 6.06 6.44 29.38
CA ASN A 234 5.16 7.41 30.00
C ASN A 234 3.72 7.34 29.45
N ALA A 235 3.41 6.30 28.64
CA ALA A 235 2.06 6.14 28.09
C ALA A 235 1.07 5.79 29.21
N GLU A 236 -0.09 6.45 29.21
CA GLU A 236 -1.22 6.12 30.09
C GLU A 236 -1.95 4.89 29.57
N ILE A 237 -2.05 3.84 30.40
CA ILE A 237 -2.72 2.58 30.06
C ILE A 237 -4.03 2.48 30.83
N SER A 238 -5.11 2.19 30.12
CA SER A 238 -6.42 1.93 30.70
C SER A 238 -7.05 0.69 30.07
N PHE A 239 -7.97 0.05 30.79
CA PHE A 239 -8.67 -1.16 30.35
C PHE A 239 -10.16 -0.90 30.19
N VAL A 240 -10.81 -1.59 29.24
CA VAL A 240 -12.22 -1.46 28.88
C VAL A 240 -12.82 -2.82 28.47
#